data_14a889bbc011d872d7cca3b2ae127db2
#
_entry.id   14a889bbc011d872d7cca3b2ae127db2
#
_cell.length_a   1.000
_cell.length_b   1.000
_cell.length_c   1.000
_cell.angle_alpha   90.00
_cell.angle_beta   90.00
_cell.angle_gamma   90.00
#
_symmetry.space_group_name_H-M   'P 1'
#
loop_
_entity.id
_entity.type
_entity.pdbx_description
1 polymer ?
#
loop_
_entity_poly.entity_id
_entity_poly.type
_entity_poly.pdbx_seq_one_letter_code
_entity_poly.pdbx_strand_id
1 'polypeptide(L)'
;MLYIEPYPDPQRECERVSNVLAQELIEAGVHFGHRASRWNPKMRPYIHGRKNLIHIIDVRETIRGLLRARKYLKQVASTGSLVLFVGTKRQGAEAIAREAGRCGMPYVSDRWLGGTLTNFRTIRNRLARLEELEVLIPSEAFGAYSKKMQSSLRREHRKMLRNLGGIRTLSRLPECLVVFDPKKEKNAINEARKMGITTVALIDTDCDPDLVDLPIPGNDDSIRSIELVAARLADAILEGKAETAVESQAAAEGAEGGEGAEGKPKPKARPMVAKRSVPKPKA
;
A
#
# COMPACT_ATOMS: atom_id res chain seq x y z
N MET A 1 -17.11 39.38 -30.59
CA MET A 1 -16.08 39.55 -29.55
C MET A 1 -16.16 38.32 -28.64
N LEU A 2 -15.29 37.31 -28.90
CA LEU A 2 -15.25 36.08 -28.08
C LEU A 2 -14.46 36.41 -26.81
N TYR A 3 -15.10 36.34 -25.66
CA TYR A 3 -14.46 36.44 -24.36
C TYR A 3 -13.60 35.17 -24.18
N ILE A 4 -12.30 35.28 -24.35
CA ILE A 4 -11.35 34.23 -23.97
C ILE A 4 -11.18 34.37 -22.46
N GLU A 5 -11.74 33.43 -21.68
CA GLU A 5 -11.47 33.35 -20.26
C GLU A 5 -9.94 33.21 -20.04
N PRO A 6 -9.36 34.01 -19.15
CA PRO A 6 -7.93 33.93 -18.89
C PRO A 6 -7.60 32.53 -18.34
N TYR A 7 -6.59 31.90 -18.92
CA TYR A 7 -6.05 30.62 -18.50
C TYR A 7 -5.80 30.65 -16.97
N PRO A 8 -6.34 29.71 -16.19
CA PRO A 8 -6.20 29.74 -14.74
C PRO A 8 -4.74 29.70 -14.37
N ASP A 9 -4.32 30.63 -13.52
CA ASP A 9 -2.96 30.72 -13.00
C ASP A 9 -2.64 29.44 -12.20
N PRO A 10 -1.64 28.63 -12.61
CA PRO A 10 -1.34 27.34 -11.97
C PRO A 10 -1.00 27.47 -10.49
N GLN A 11 -0.50 28.64 -10.06
CA GLN A 11 -0.19 28.90 -8.65
C GLN A 11 -1.47 29.09 -7.83
N ARG A 12 -2.47 29.79 -8.35
CA ARG A 12 -3.77 30.01 -7.69
C ARG A 12 -4.59 28.72 -7.62
N GLU A 13 -4.48 27.86 -8.61
CA GLU A 13 -5.16 26.56 -8.63
C GLU A 13 -4.53 25.61 -7.61
N CYS A 14 -3.21 25.58 -7.50
CA CYS A 14 -2.49 24.85 -6.46
C CYS A 14 -2.83 25.33 -5.04
N GLU A 15 -2.95 26.65 -4.83
CA GLU A 15 -3.38 27.22 -3.55
C GLU A 15 -4.85 26.89 -3.22
N ARG A 16 -5.75 26.91 -4.20
CA ARG A 16 -7.15 26.51 -3.99
C ARG A 16 -7.28 25.05 -3.61
N VAL A 17 -6.60 24.17 -4.33
CA VAL A 17 -6.60 22.72 -4.04
C VAL A 17 -6.03 22.44 -2.65
N SER A 18 -4.95 23.12 -2.27
CA SER A 18 -4.35 22.97 -0.94
C SER A 18 -5.27 23.49 0.17
N ASN A 19 -6.01 24.57 -0.05
CA ASN A 19 -6.94 25.13 0.92
C ASN A 19 -8.18 24.24 1.12
N VAL A 20 -8.74 23.69 0.04
CA VAL A 20 -9.86 22.73 0.12
C VAL A 20 -9.43 21.47 0.86
N LEU A 21 -8.27 20.92 0.53
CA LEU A 21 -7.71 19.77 1.22
C LEU A 21 -7.44 20.05 2.71
N ALA A 22 -6.96 21.25 3.05
CA ALA A 22 -6.74 21.64 4.43
C ALA A 22 -8.05 21.69 5.24
N GLN A 23 -9.12 22.22 4.64
CA GLN A 23 -10.43 22.25 5.29
C GLN A 23 -10.98 20.84 5.52
N GLU A 24 -10.94 19.96 4.53
CA GLU A 24 -11.35 18.56 4.66
C GLU A 24 -10.58 17.83 5.76
N LEU A 25 -9.25 18.03 5.84
CA LEU A 25 -8.41 17.43 6.88
C LEU A 25 -8.76 17.95 8.29
N ILE A 26 -9.08 19.23 8.42
CA ILE A 26 -9.48 19.83 9.70
C ILE A 26 -10.86 19.31 10.12
N GLU A 27 -11.84 19.23 9.22
CA GLU A 27 -13.18 18.69 9.47
C GLU A 27 -13.16 17.21 9.83
N ALA A 28 -12.29 16.43 9.20
CA ALA A 28 -12.06 15.02 9.54
C ALA A 28 -11.33 14.83 10.89
N GLY A 29 -10.80 15.92 11.47
CA GLY A 29 -10.08 15.88 12.75
C GLY A 29 -8.69 15.28 12.69
N VAL A 30 -8.01 15.36 11.54
CA VAL A 30 -6.66 14.82 11.31
C VAL A 30 -5.62 15.55 12.18
N HIS A 31 -5.88 16.79 12.53
CA HIS A 31 -4.99 17.65 13.32
C HIS A 31 -4.94 17.32 14.83
N PHE A 32 -5.82 16.45 15.33
CA PHE A 32 -5.79 16.03 16.73
C PHE A 32 -4.79 14.90 16.92
N GLY A 33 -3.86 15.09 17.84
CA GLY A 33 -2.93 14.06 18.27
C GLY A 33 -3.29 13.49 19.64
N HIS A 34 -2.40 12.73 20.21
CA HIS A 34 -2.52 12.12 21.53
C HIS A 34 -2.25 13.11 22.68
N ARG A 35 -2.52 12.65 23.90
CA ARG A 35 -2.21 13.42 25.11
C ARG A 35 -0.71 13.69 25.22
N ALA A 36 -0.37 14.91 25.69
CA ALA A 36 1.01 15.36 25.85
C ALA A 36 1.89 14.46 26.74
N SER A 37 1.28 13.65 27.63
CA SER A 37 2.02 12.69 28.45
C SER A 37 2.55 11.45 27.70
N ARG A 38 2.04 11.19 26.51
CA ARG A 38 2.37 9.98 25.70
C ARG A 38 3.15 10.29 24.43
N TRP A 39 3.48 11.55 24.18
CA TRP A 39 4.11 11.95 22.93
C TRP A 39 5.56 11.46 22.80
N ASN A 40 6.02 11.33 21.56
CA ASN A 40 7.42 11.07 21.24
C ASN A 40 8.13 12.41 20.96
N PRO A 41 9.27 12.72 21.63
CA PRO A 41 10.02 13.96 21.39
C PRO A 41 10.45 14.16 19.93
N LYS A 42 10.68 13.11 19.17
CA LYS A 42 11.02 13.18 17.75
C LYS A 42 9.89 13.73 16.87
N MET A 43 8.64 13.67 17.35
CA MET A 43 7.49 14.26 16.66
C MET A 43 7.39 15.78 16.80
N ARG A 44 8.28 16.42 17.55
CA ARG A 44 8.29 17.87 17.76
C ARG A 44 8.18 18.69 16.47
N PRO A 45 8.86 18.38 15.36
CA PRO A 45 8.75 19.13 14.12
C PRO A 45 7.36 19.13 13.47
N TYR A 46 6.52 18.13 13.81
CA TYR A 46 5.18 17.95 13.25
C TYR A 46 4.07 18.48 14.15
N ILE A 47 4.42 19.00 15.34
CA ILE A 47 3.46 19.49 16.32
C ILE A 47 3.38 21.01 16.26
N HIS A 48 2.19 21.54 15.94
CA HIS A 48 1.91 22.96 15.94
C HIS A 48 1.82 23.55 17.36
N GLY A 49 1.20 22.82 18.29
CA GLY A 49 1.00 23.29 19.65
C GLY A 49 0.27 22.29 20.54
N ARG A 50 -0.23 22.81 21.70
CA ARG A 50 -0.98 22.00 22.66
C ARG A 50 -2.22 22.75 23.11
N LYS A 51 -3.36 22.07 23.14
CA LYS A 51 -4.64 22.58 23.68
C LYS A 51 -5.27 21.50 24.56
N ASN A 52 -5.69 21.86 25.77
CA ASN A 52 -6.33 20.94 26.72
C ASN A 52 -5.56 19.60 26.93
N LEU A 53 -4.23 19.69 27.12
CA LEU A 53 -3.33 18.53 27.28
C LEU A 53 -3.25 17.58 26.06
N ILE A 54 -3.79 17.97 24.92
CA ILE A 54 -3.72 17.24 23.65
C ILE A 54 -2.79 18.01 22.71
N HIS A 55 -1.91 17.30 22.00
CA HIS A 55 -1.11 17.88 20.94
C HIS A 55 -1.93 18.16 19.70
N ILE A 56 -1.64 19.26 19.03
CA ILE A 56 -2.22 19.62 17.75
C ILE A 56 -1.13 19.46 16.69
N ILE A 57 -1.40 18.63 15.70
CA ILE A 57 -0.52 18.34 14.57
C ILE A 57 -0.59 19.50 13.58
N ASP A 58 0.52 19.87 12.96
CA ASP A 58 0.55 20.87 11.90
C ASP A 58 -0.01 20.28 10.60
N VAL A 59 -1.17 20.79 10.20
CA VAL A 59 -1.86 20.38 8.96
C VAL A 59 -1.00 20.62 7.71
N ARG A 60 -0.11 21.60 7.71
CA ARG A 60 0.80 21.88 6.59
C ARG A 60 1.77 20.72 6.38
N GLU A 61 2.30 20.16 7.46
CA GLU A 61 3.17 18.99 7.39
C GLU A 61 2.38 17.73 6.99
N THR A 62 1.13 17.61 7.43
CA THR A 62 0.21 16.55 6.97
C THR A 62 0.01 16.62 5.46
N ILE A 63 -0.29 17.78 4.91
CA ILE A 63 -0.47 17.98 3.47
C ILE A 63 0.82 17.66 2.71
N ARG A 64 1.97 18.15 3.17
CA ARG A 64 3.27 17.85 2.56
C ARG A 64 3.58 16.36 2.54
N GLY A 65 3.35 15.67 3.67
CA GLY A 65 3.51 14.22 3.78
C GLY A 65 2.58 13.47 2.84
N LEU A 66 1.30 13.84 2.82
CA LEU A 66 0.28 13.23 1.97
C LEU A 66 0.61 13.42 0.47
N LEU A 67 1.02 14.59 0.05
CA LEU A 67 1.39 14.86 -1.36
C LEU A 67 2.63 14.06 -1.79
N ARG A 68 3.65 13.93 -0.91
CA ARG A 68 4.83 13.08 -1.16
C ARG A 68 4.41 11.62 -1.30
N ALA A 69 3.58 11.13 -0.38
CA ALA A 69 3.08 9.77 -0.40
C ALA A 69 2.24 9.48 -1.66
N ARG A 70 1.33 10.39 -2.03
CA ARG A 70 0.53 10.28 -3.26
C ARG A 70 1.41 10.19 -4.51
N LYS A 71 2.39 11.08 -4.64
CA LYS A 71 3.33 11.07 -5.78
C LYS A 71 4.09 9.75 -5.87
N TYR A 72 4.58 9.25 -4.73
CA TYR A 72 5.29 7.97 -4.68
C TYR A 72 4.39 6.79 -5.03
N LEU A 73 3.20 6.71 -4.43
CA LEU A 73 2.25 5.61 -4.69
C LEU A 73 1.76 5.60 -6.14
N LYS A 74 1.53 6.77 -6.74
CA LYS A 74 1.20 6.91 -8.15
C LYS A 74 2.31 6.33 -9.04
N GLN A 75 3.57 6.65 -8.74
CA GLN A 75 4.73 6.10 -9.46
C GLN A 75 4.86 4.59 -9.27
N VAL A 76 4.68 4.05 -8.05
CA VAL A 76 4.70 2.60 -7.78
C VAL A 76 3.56 1.90 -8.52
N ALA A 77 2.37 2.50 -8.57
CA ALA A 77 1.23 1.92 -9.26
C ALA A 77 1.40 1.93 -10.79
N SER A 78 2.04 2.98 -11.35
CA SER A 78 2.32 3.05 -12.79
C SER A 78 3.33 1.99 -13.27
N THR A 79 4.20 1.47 -12.39
CA THR A 79 5.07 0.32 -12.70
C THR A 79 4.36 -1.04 -12.58
N GLY A 80 3.06 -1.06 -12.26
CA GLY A 80 2.29 -2.29 -12.02
C GLY A 80 2.67 -3.00 -10.71
N SER A 81 3.34 -2.30 -9.79
CA SER A 81 3.80 -2.86 -8.54
C SER A 81 2.69 -2.96 -7.49
N LEU A 82 2.83 -3.90 -6.55
CA LEU A 82 1.84 -4.13 -5.52
C LEU A 82 2.11 -3.24 -4.30
N VAL A 83 1.04 -2.64 -3.80
CA VAL A 83 1.02 -1.87 -2.55
C VAL A 83 0.20 -2.63 -1.53
N LEU A 84 0.78 -2.91 -0.35
CA LEU A 84 0.08 -3.62 0.73
C LEU A 84 -0.40 -2.63 1.79
N PHE A 85 -1.72 -2.58 2.01
CA PHE A 85 -2.32 -1.79 3.07
C PHE A 85 -2.34 -2.56 4.39
N VAL A 86 -1.92 -1.92 5.47
CA VAL A 86 -1.86 -2.54 6.81
C VAL A 86 -2.48 -1.60 7.84
N GLY A 87 -3.50 -2.08 8.52
CA GLY A 87 -4.09 -1.37 9.64
C GLY A 87 -5.04 -2.25 10.40
N THR A 88 -4.58 -2.75 11.55
CA THR A 88 -5.34 -3.66 12.41
C THR A 88 -6.09 -2.94 13.52
N LYS A 89 -6.07 -1.59 13.52
CA LYS A 89 -6.84 -0.78 14.46
C LYS A 89 -8.33 -0.88 14.13
N ARG A 90 -9.15 -1.20 15.13
CA ARG A 90 -10.59 -1.42 14.94
C ARG A 90 -11.31 -0.26 14.25
N GLN A 91 -10.84 0.96 14.50
CA GLN A 91 -11.40 2.17 13.90
C GLN A 91 -11.16 2.27 12.38
N GLY A 92 -10.00 1.77 11.90
CA GLY A 92 -9.60 1.88 10.49
C GLY A 92 -9.78 0.61 9.67
N ALA A 93 -9.96 -0.53 10.31
CA ALA A 93 -9.94 -1.85 9.64
C ALA A 93 -10.92 -1.95 8.47
N GLU A 94 -12.15 -1.45 8.65
CA GLU A 94 -13.20 -1.48 7.62
C GLU A 94 -12.91 -0.50 6.49
N ALA A 95 -12.50 0.73 6.83
CA ALA A 95 -12.14 1.76 5.87
C ALA A 95 -10.97 1.31 4.98
N ILE A 96 -9.93 0.74 5.58
CA ILE A 96 -8.75 0.24 4.89
C ILE A 96 -9.12 -0.93 3.96
N ALA A 97 -9.94 -1.88 4.43
CA ALA A 97 -10.40 -2.99 3.60
C ALA A 97 -11.22 -2.52 2.40
N ARG A 98 -12.09 -1.52 2.58
CA ARG A 98 -12.92 -0.94 1.53
C ARG A 98 -12.06 -0.23 0.48
N GLU A 99 -11.16 0.66 0.91
CA GLU A 99 -10.35 1.46 -0.01
C GLU A 99 -9.29 0.61 -0.74
N ALA A 100 -8.66 -0.35 -0.05
CA ALA A 100 -7.77 -1.30 -0.68
C ALA A 100 -8.51 -2.18 -1.71
N GLY A 101 -9.72 -2.63 -1.39
CA GLY A 101 -10.59 -3.34 -2.34
C GLY A 101 -10.95 -2.49 -3.56
N ARG A 102 -11.26 -1.18 -3.37
CA ARG A 102 -11.55 -0.24 -4.45
C ARG A 102 -10.40 -0.08 -5.44
N CYS A 103 -9.18 -0.03 -4.96
CA CYS A 103 -7.99 0.05 -5.83
C CYS A 103 -7.42 -1.33 -6.23
N GLY A 104 -8.04 -2.44 -5.80
CA GLY A 104 -7.59 -3.82 -6.12
C GLY A 104 -6.22 -4.14 -5.57
N MET A 105 -5.88 -3.62 -4.39
CA MET A 105 -4.62 -3.87 -3.70
C MET A 105 -4.81 -4.80 -2.50
N PRO A 106 -3.81 -5.62 -2.15
CA PRO A 106 -3.87 -6.46 -0.96
C PRO A 106 -3.89 -5.63 0.33
N TYR A 107 -4.54 -6.19 1.37
CA TYR A 107 -4.64 -5.54 2.67
C TYR A 107 -4.63 -6.51 3.84
N VAL A 108 -4.25 -6.01 5.02
CA VAL A 108 -4.35 -6.70 6.31
C VAL A 108 -5.11 -5.81 7.29
N SER A 109 -6.32 -6.23 7.67
CA SER A 109 -7.23 -5.44 8.52
C SER A 109 -7.43 -6.02 9.92
N ASP A 110 -7.17 -7.30 10.15
CA ASP A 110 -7.45 -7.96 11.43
C ASP A 110 -6.19 -8.09 12.30
N ARG A 111 -5.21 -8.81 11.82
CA ARG A 111 -3.97 -9.05 12.55
C ARG A 111 -2.79 -9.30 11.60
N TRP A 112 -1.70 -8.60 11.82
CA TRP A 112 -0.44 -8.92 11.14
C TRP A 112 0.12 -10.25 11.65
N LEU A 113 0.35 -11.19 10.74
CA LEU A 113 1.00 -12.45 11.06
C LEU A 113 2.51 -12.27 10.92
N GLY A 114 3.28 -12.59 11.97
CA GLY A 114 4.73 -12.56 11.89
C GLY A 114 5.22 -13.47 10.75
N GLY A 115 6.13 -12.94 9.93
CA GLY A 115 6.65 -13.65 8.76
C GLY A 115 5.86 -13.41 7.46
N THR A 116 4.90 -12.49 7.44
CA THR A 116 4.10 -12.20 6.23
C THR A 116 4.98 -11.76 5.06
N LEU A 117 6.02 -10.98 5.30
CA LEU A 117 6.99 -10.57 4.28
C LEU A 117 8.26 -11.43 4.32
N THR A 118 8.81 -11.68 5.51
CA THR A 118 10.08 -12.39 5.67
C THR A 118 9.97 -13.90 5.42
N ASN A 119 8.80 -14.51 5.62
CA ASN A 119 8.54 -15.92 5.35
C ASN A 119 7.37 -16.10 4.38
N PHE A 120 7.41 -15.36 3.28
CA PHE A 120 6.34 -15.28 2.29
C PHE A 120 5.96 -16.66 1.70
N ARG A 121 6.94 -17.56 1.52
CA ARG A 121 6.68 -18.94 1.05
C ARG A 121 5.70 -19.70 1.95
N THR A 122 5.86 -19.58 3.26
CA THR A 122 4.95 -20.23 4.22
C THR A 122 3.56 -19.60 4.17
N ILE A 123 3.46 -18.30 4.00
CA ILE A 123 2.19 -17.60 3.84
C ILE A 123 1.46 -18.07 2.57
N ARG A 124 2.15 -18.20 1.44
CA ARG A 124 1.58 -18.76 0.19
C ARG A 124 1.05 -20.19 0.39
N ASN A 125 1.77 -21.04 1.10
CA ASN A 125 1.29 -22.39 1.41
C ASN A 125 0.01 -22.35 2.28
N ARG A 126 -0.12 -21.36 3.18
CA ARG A 126 -1.33 -21.15 3.96
C ARG A 126 -2.49 -20.61 3.11
N LEU A 127 -2.22 -19.77 2.13
CA LEU A 127 -3.22 -19.32 1.16
C LEU A 127 -3.73 -20.49 0.31
N ALA A 128 -2.84 -21.35 -0.22
CA ALA A 128 -3.24 -22.57 -0.93
C ALA A 128 -4.12 -23.47 -0.05
N ARG A 129 -3.76 -23.62 1.24
CA ARG A 129 -4.59 -24.36 2.20
C ARG A 129 -5.97 -23.75 2.42
N LEU A 130 -6.07 -22.41 2.39
CA LEU A 130 -7.36 -21.73 2.48
C LEU A 130 -8.24 -22.06 1.27
N GLU A 131 -7.66 -22.03 0.06
CA GLU A 131 -8.36 -22.40 -1.18
C GLU A 131 -8.82 -23.86 -1.17
N GLU A 132 -7.97 -24.78 -0.70
CA GLU A 132 -8.37 -26.19 -0.50
C GLU A 132 -9.58 -26.33 0.42
N LEU A 133 -9.59 -25.59 1.53
CA LEU A 133 -10.71 -25.63 2.47
C LEU A 133 -11.99 -25.03 1.90
N GLU A 134 -11.88 -24.01 1.07
CA GLU A 134 -13.02 -23.40 0.38
C GLU A 134 -13.67 -24.34 -0.63
N VAL A 135 -12.87 -25.16 -1.30
CA VAL A 135 -13.36 -26.20 -2.21
C VAL A 135 -13.90 -27.41 -1.43
N LEU A 136 -13.25 -27.81 -0.34
CA LEU A 136 -13.61 -28.99 0.44
C LEU A 136 -14.91 -28.80 1.21
N ILE A 137 -15.12 -27.65 1.88
CA ILE A 137 -16.27 -27.43 2.75
C ILE A 137 -17.63 -27.58 2.03
N PRO A 138 -17.84 -27.09 0.81
CA PRO A 138 -19.09 -27.28 0.08
C PRO A 138 -19.21 -28.66 -0.60
N SER A 139 -18.14 -29.46 -0.66
CA SER A 139 -18.14 -30.75 -1.37
C SER A 139 -18.85 -31.86 -0.57
N GLU A 140 -19.39 -32.85 -1.27
CA GLU A 140 -19.99 -34.03 -0.64
C GLU A 140 -18.99 -34.81 0.21
N ALA A 141 -17.72 -34.82 -0.16
CA ALA A 141 -16.63 -35.43 0.58
C ALA A 141 -16.51 -34.89 2.02
N PHE A 142 -16.96 -33.64 2.27
CA PHE A 142 -16.98 -33.07 3.62
C PHE A 142 -17.94 -33.81 4.57
N GLY A 143 -19.02 -34.40 4.02
CA GLY A 143 -19.98 -35.21 4.78
C GLY A 143 -19.38 -36.50 5.34
N ALA A 144 -18.35 -37.05 4.71
CA ALA A 144 -17.66 -38.28 5.17
C ALA A 144 -16.81 -38.07 6.43
N TYR A 145 -16.44 -36.83 6.76
CA TYR A 145 -15.68 -36.54 7.98
C TYR A 145 -16.56 -36.60 9.25
N SER A 146 -15.96 -37.00 10.36
CA SER A 146 -16.65 -36.97 11.66
C SER A 146 -17.06 -35.53 12.02
N LYS A 147 -18.17 -35.38 12.78
CA LYS A 147 -18.67 -34.05 13.21
C LYS A 147 -17.62 -33.21 13.94
N LYS A 148 -16.72 -33.84 14.70
CA LYS A 148 -15.59 -33.18 15.38
C LYS A 148 -14.60 -32.62 14.37
N MET A 149 -14.26 -33.37 13.33
CA MET A 149 -13.32 -32.94 12.26
C MET A 149 -13.92 -31.82 11.42
N GLN A 150 -15.21 -31.95 11.03
CA GLN A 150 -15.93 -30.90 10.32
C GLN A 150 -15.90 -29.55 11.08
N SER A 151 -16.17 -29.60 12.37
CA SER A 151 -16.13 -28.43 13.25
C SER A 151 -14.70 -27.80 13.34
N SER A 152 -13.68 -28.65 13.37
CA SER A 152 -12.28 -28.21 13.38
C SER A 152 -11.90 -27.51 12.08
N LEU A 153 -12.22 -28.12 10.92
CA LEU A 153 -11.93 -27.58 9.59
C LEU A 153 -12.68 -26.25 9.34
N ARG A 154 -13.95 -26.16 9.75
CA ARG A 154 -14.70 -24.88 9.66
C ARG A 154 -14.08 -23.78 10.54
N ARG A 155 -13.54 -24.11 11.70
CA ARG A 155 -12.84 -23.18 12.59
C ARG A 155 -11.52 -22.71 11.98
N GLU A 156 -10.76 -23.64 11.40
CA GLU A 156 -9.52 -23.36 10.68
C GLU A 156 -9.79 -22.42 9.50
N HIS A 157 -10.73 -22.75 8.63
CA HIS A 157 -11.15 -21.92 7.51
C HIS A 157 -11.52 -20.50 7.93
N ARG A 158 -12.42 -20.35 8.92
CA ARG A 158 -12.85 -19.02 9.42
C ARG A 158 -11.69 -18.19 9.93
N LYS A 159 -10.75 -18.81 10.67
CA LYS A 159 -9.56 -18.15 11.19
C LYS A 159 -8.62 -17.72 10.06
N MET A 160 -8.41 -18.57 9.07
CA MET A 160 -7.54 -18.29 7.93
C MET A 160 -8.15 -17.21 7.02
N LEU A 161 -9.42 -17.31 6.70
CA LEU A 161 -10.17 -16.34 5.92
C LEU A 161 -10.08 -14.94 6.53
N ARG A 162 -10.26 -14.82 7.84
CA ARG A 162 -10.18 -13.56 8.55
C ARG A 162 -8.79 -12.93 8.48
N ASN A 163 -7.73 -13.72 8.65
CA ASN A 163 -6.36 -13.19 8.74
C ASN A 163 -5.67 -13.06 7.38
N LEU A 164 -6.03 -13.88 6.40
CA LEU A 164 -5.34 -13.98 5.12
C LEU A 164 -6.21 -13.57 3.92
N GLY A 165 -7.52 -13.36 4.15
CA GLY A 165 -8.46 -13.05 3.07
C GLY A 165 -8.06 -11.84 2.23
N GLY A 166 -7.56 -10.79 2.86
CA GLY A 166 -7.14 -9.56 2.17
C GLY A 166 -5.82 -9.66 1.40
N ILE A 167 -5.00 -10.69 1.65
CA ILE A 167 -3.71 -10.86 0.94
C ILE A 167 -3.75 -11.95 -0.15
N ARG A 168 -4.92 -12.41 -0.57
CA ARG A 168 -5.07 -13.43 -1.63
C ARG A 168 -4.44 -12.99 -2.95
N THR A 169 -4.59 -11.71 -3.28
CA THR A 169 -4.05 -11.12 -4.50
C THR A 169 -2.53 -10.93 -4.47
N LEU A 170 -1.89 -11.19 -3.33
CA LEU A 170 -0.45 -11.01 -3.16
C LEU A 170 0.32 -12.17 -3.80
N SER A 171 0.61 -12.06 -5.11
CA SER A 171 1.38 -13.06 -5.87
C SER A 171 2.89 -12.95 -5.69
N ARG A 172 3.38 -11.73 -5.42
CA ARG A 172 4.79 -11.39 -5.21
C ARG A 172 4.93 -10.42 -4.02
N LEU A 173 6.14 -10.21 -3.54
CA LEU A 173 6.39 -9.22 -2.49
C LEU A 173 5.95 -7.82 -2.94
N PRO A 174 5.30 -7.03 -2.07
CA PRO A 174 4.93 -5.66 -2.39
C PRO A 174 6.17 -4.76 -2.43
N GLU A 175 6.14 -3.72 -3.23
CA GLU A 175 7.21 -2.71 -3.27
C GLU A 175 6.98 -1.59 -2.25
N CYS A 176 5.73 -1.41 -1.84
CA CYS A 176 5.36 -0.41 -0.84
C CYS A 176 4.41 -0.98 0.20
N LEU A 177 4.61 -0.57 1.45
CA LEU A 177 3.73 -0.87 2.58
C LEU A 177 3.09 0.43 3.06
N VAL A 178 1.76 0.49 3.06
CA VAL A 178 1.00 1.61 3.64
C VAL A 178 0.49 1.19 5.01
N VAL A 179 0.98 1.83 6.07
CA VAL A 179 0.70 1.46 7.47
C VAL A 179 -0.13 2.54 8.15
N PHE A 180 -1.17 2.12 8.85
CA PHE A 180 -1.93 2.97 9.76
C PHE A 180 -1.59 2.58 11.20
N ASP A 181 -1.08 3.51 12.00
CA ASP A 181 -0.55 3.30 13.34
C ASP A 181 0.74 2.43 13.39
N PRO A 182 1.91 3.02 13.12
CA PRO A 182 3.21 2.33 13.18
C PRO A 182 3.54 1.75 14.55
N LYS A 183 3.01 2.32 15.61
CA LYS A 183 3.26 1.86 16.98
C LYS A 183 2.65 0.50 17.23
N LYS A 184 1.46 0.24 16.68
CA LYS A 184 0.78 -1.04 16.76
C LYS A 184 1.37 -2.05 15.80
N GLU A 185 1.71 -1.61 14.59
CA GLU A 185 2.19 -2.45 13.50
C GLU A 185 3.72 -2.54 13.42
N LYS A 186 4.43 -2.45 14.56
CA LYS A 186 5.90 -2.54 14.61
C LYS A 186 6.47 -3.75 13.89
N ASN A 187 5.78 -4.90 13.95
CA ASN A 187 6.24 -6.12 13.31
C ASN A 187 6.22 -5.98 11.78
N ALA A 188 5.19 -5.36 11.22
CA ALA A 188 5.07 -5.11 9.78
C ALA A 188 6.21 -4.20 9.29
N ILE A 189 6.46 -3.10 10.01
CA ILE A 189 7.53 -2.15 9.69
C ILE A 189 8.92 -2.80 9.80
N ASN A 190 9.16 -3.58 10.85
CA ASN A 190 10.45 -4.27 11.02
C ASN A 190 10.68 -5.31 9.91
N GLU A 191 9.64 -6.00 9.46
CA GLU A 191 9.73 -6.93 8.34
C GLU A 191 9.96 -6.18 7.01
N ALA A 192 9.23 -5.09 6.76
CA ALA A 192 9.41 -4.25 5.58
C ALA A 192 10.83 -3.71 5.48
N ARG A 193 11.37 -3.18 6.58
CA ARG A 193 12.76 -2.69 6.65
C ARG A 193 13.78 -3.79 6.37
N LYS A 194 13.58 -5.02 6.89
CA LYS A 194 14.46 -6.17 6.60
C LYS A 194 14.44 -6.58 5.14
N MET A 195 13.30 -6.38 4.47
CA MET A 195 13.12 -6.75 3.06
C MET A 195 13.44 -5.60 2.11
N GLY A 196 13.77 -4.40 2.61
CA GLY A 196 14.02 -3.21 1.80
C GLY A 196 12.76 -2.64 1.13
N ILE A 197 11.59 -2.88 1.72
CA ILE A 197 10.30 -2.40 1.21
C ILE A 197 10.05 -1.00 1.77
N THR A 198 9.75 -0.04 0.88
CA THR A 198 9.45 1.34 1.29
C THR A 198 8.16 1.41 2.09
N THR A 199 8.20 2.16 3.21
CA THR A 199 7.07 2.30 4.13
C THR A 199 6.48 3.71 4.06
N VAL A 200 5.19 3.79 3.81
CA VAL A 200 4.36 5.00 3.96
C VAL A 200 3.50 4.81 5.19
N ALA A 201 3.49 5.74 6.14
CA ALA A 201 2.63 5.56 7.31
C ALA A 201 1.94 6.83 7.78
N LEU A 202 0.67 6.66 8.21
CA LEU A 202 -0.03 7.65 9.03
C LEU A 202 0.50 7.55 10.44
N ILE A 203 1.14 8.63 10.93
CA ILE A 203 1.81 8.69 12.22
C ILE A 203 1.14 9.70 13.14
N ASP A 204 0.83 9.31 14.36
CA ASP A 204 0.38 10.22 15.40
C ASP A 204 1.56 10.67 16.29
N THR A 205 1.29 11.57 17.21
CA THR A 205 2.29 12.22 18.10
C THR A 205 3.00 11.26 19.04
N ASP A 206 2.54 10.01 19.21
CA ASP A 206 3.14 8.99 20.07
C ASP A 206 4.04 7.99 19.29
N CYS A 207 4.15 8.16 17.97
CA CYS A 207 4.94 7.33 17.09
C CYS A 207 6.38 7.83 16.93
N ASP A 208 7.27 6.98 16.40
CA ASP A 208 8.63 7.35 16.02
C ASP A 208 8.70 7.56 14.49
N PRO A 209 8.90 8.80 14.01
CA PRO A 209 8.97 9.09 12.58
C PRO A 209 10.17 8.44 11.86
N ASP A 210 11.27 8.16 12.59
CA ASP A 210 12.47 7.56 12.01
C ASP A 210 12.28 6.08 11.60
N LEU A 211 11.18 5.47 12.01
CA LEU A 211 10.83 4.10 11.63
C LEU A 211 10.20 3.99 10.24
N VAL A 212 9.81 5.11 9.65
CA VAL A 212 9.03 5.18 8.42
C VAL A 212 9.75 6.02 7.38
N ASP A 213 9.70 5.59 6.10
CA ASP A 213 10.38 6.33 5.02
C ASP A 213 9.58 7.57 4.60
N LEU A 214 8.26 7.45 4.49
CA LEU A 214 7.36 8.53 4.10
C LEU A 214 6.28 8.73 5.19
N PRO A 215 6.56 9.57 6.20
CA PRO A 215 5.60 9.85 7.26
C PRO A 215 4.51 10.82 6.80
N ILE A 216 3.27 10.54 7.17
CA ILE A 216 2.10 11.42 7.05
C ILE A 216 1.65 11.72 8.47
N PRO A 217 1.98 12.90 9.04
CA PRO A 217 1.52 13.25 10.38
C PRO A 217 0.00 13.42 10.40
N GLY A 218 -0.67 12.74 11.33
CA GLY A 218 -2.12 12.84 11.45
C GLY A 218 -2.70 11.91 12.48
N ASN A 219 -3.99 12.08 12.75
CA ASN A 219 -4.75 11.33 13.74
C ASN A 219 -5.02 9.91 13.24
N ASP A 220 -4.57 8.92 13.99
CA ASP A 220 -4.77 7.51 13.71
C ASP A 220 -5.90 6.86 14.54
N ASP A 221 -6.59 7.64 15.41
CA ASP A 221 -7.72 7.21 16.24
C ASP A 221 -9.08 7.54 15.63
N SER A 222 -9.18 8.62 14.86
CA SER A 222 -10.43 9.06 14.25
C SER A 222 -10.76 8.25 12.99
N ILE A 223 -11.95 7.66 12.94
CA ILE A 223 -12.45 6.92 11.78
C ILE A 223 -12.43 7.81 10.53
N ARG A 224 -12.94 9.06 10.63
CA ARG A 224 -12.99 10.01 9.51
C ARG A 224 -11.61 10.39 8.99
N SER A 225 -10.63 10.53 9.90
CA SER A 225 -9.23 10.82 9.55
C SER A 225 -8.63 9.68 8.73
N ILE A 226 -8.77 8.44 9.22
CA ILE A 226 -8.25 7.24 8.56
C ILE A 226 -8.92 7.04 7.20
N GLU A 227 -10.25 7.18 7.12
CA GLU A 227 -11.01 7.08 5.85
C GLU A 227 -10.53 8.09 4.82
N LEU A 228 -10.40 9.36 5.20
CA LEU A 228 -9.97 10.41 4.29
C LEU A 228 -8.56 10.15 3.76
N VAL A 229 -7.61 9.81 4.64
CA VAL A 229 -6.23 9.53 4.24
C VAL A 229 -6.17 8.27 3.36
N ALA A 230 -6.87 7.20 3.75
CA ALA A 230 -6.91 5.95 2.97
C ALA A 230 -7.51 6.19 1.57
N ALA A 231 -8.61 6.95 1.48
CA ALA A 231 -9.23 7.30 0.20
C ALA A 231 -8.29 8.08 -0.70
N ARG A 232 -7.59 9.11 -0.17
CA ARG A 232 -6.62 9.91 -0.94
C ARG A 232 -5.42 9.11 -1.42
N LEU A 233 -4.96 8.12 -0.65
CA LEU A 233 -3.88 7.22 -1.08
C LEU A 233 -4.37 6.20 -2.11
N ALA A 234 -5.59 5.68 -1.96
CA ALA A 234 -6.20 4.79 -2.94
C ALA A 234 -6.46 5.49 -4.28
N ASP A 235 -6.90 6.76 -4.26
CA ASP A 235 -7.08 7.58 -5.47
C ASP A 235 -5.76 7.73 -6.24
N ALA A 236 -4.64 7.99 -5.54
CA ALA A 236 -3.33 8.09 -6.18
C ALA A 236 -2.90 6.78 -6.86
N ILE A 237 -3.24 5.62 -6.27
CA ILE A 237 -2.97 4.32 -6.87
C ILE A 237 -3.84 4.11 -8.12
N LEU A 238 -5.11 4.51 -8.09
CA LEU A 238 -6.01 4.42 -9.24
C LEU A 238 -5.55 5.35 -10.38
N GLU A 239 -5.13 6.57 -10.06
CA GLU A 239 -4.52 7.50 -11.03
C GLU A 239 -3.29 6.87 -11.71
N GLY A 240 -2.37 6.25 -10.93
CA GLY A 240 -1.20 5.59 -11.47
C GLY A 240 -1.53 4.39 -12.37
N LYS A 241 -2.52 3.58 -11.99
CA LYS A 241 -3.00 2.46 -12.82
C LYS A 241 -3.64 2.94 -14.13
N ALA A 242 -4.40 4.04 -14.08
CA ALA A 242 -5.03 4.61 -15.27
C ALA A 242 -3.99 5.13 -16.27
N GLU A 243 -2.91 5.76 -15.81
CA GLU A 243 -1.80 6.22 -16.67
C GLU A 243 -1.15 5.06 -17.42
N THR A 244 -0.87 3.96 -16.71
CA THR A 244 -0.29 2.75 -17.34
C THR A 244 -1.25 2.14 -18.39
N ALA A 245 -2.54 2.13 -18.12
CA ALA A 245 -3.53 1.62 -19.07
C ALA A 245 -3.57 2.47 -20.35
N VAL A 246 -3.51 3.80 -20.23
CA VAL A 246 -3.46 4.71 -21.39
C VAL A 246 -2.15 4.56 -22.17
N GLU A 247 -1.01 4.46 -21.50
CA GLU A 247 0.28 4.25 -22.15
C GLU A 247 0.35 2.92 -22.89
N SER A 248 -0.21 1.85 -22.30
CA SER A 248 -0.26 0.53 -22.95
C SER A 248 -1.18 0.50 -24.17
N GLN A 249 -2.29 1.23 -24.15
CA GLN A 249 -3.20 1.37 -25.30
C GLN A 249 -2.55 2.19 -26.42
N ALA A 250 -1.91 3.31 -26.08
CA ALA A 250 -1.20 4.13 -27.06
C ALA A 250 -0.03 3.38 -27.71
N ALA A 251 0.67 2.52 -26.94
CA ALA A 251 1.73 1.66 -27.49
C ALA A 251 1.19 0.55 -28.40
N ALA A 252 -0.02 0.02 -28.11
CA ALA A 252 -0.67 -0.97 -28.94
C ALA A 252 -1.19 -0.37 -30.27
N GLU A 253 -1.80 0.81 -30.22
CA GLU A 253 -2.28 1.53 -31.40
C GLU A 253 -1.12 2.00 -32.31
N GLY A 254 0.02 2.37 -31.72
CA GLY A 254 1.24 2.71 -32.46
C GLY A 254 1.92 1.52 -33.16
N ALA A 255 1.65 0.28 -32.70
CA ALA A 255 2.17 -0.94 -33.29
C ALA A 255 1.34 -1.45 -34.48
N GLU A 256 0.05 -1.13 -34.53
CA GLU A 256 -0.83 -1.52 -35.67
C GLU A 256 -0.74 -0.58 -36.87
N GLY A 257 -0.17 0.63 -36.70
CA GLY A 257 0.01 1.61 -37.78
C GLY A 257 1.28 1.43 -38.64
N GLY A 258 2.08 0.40 -38.41
CA GLY A 258 3.42 0.20 -39.01
C GLY A 258 3.59 -0.97 -39.98
N GLU A 259 2.54 -1.58 -40.52
CA GLU A 259 2.68 -2.59 -41.57
C GLU A 259 2.58 -1.95 -42.97
N GLY A 260 3.72 -1.54 -43.49
CA GLY A 260 3.81 -1.12 -44.88
C GLY A 260 5.17 -0.54 -45.27
N ALA A 261 6.25 -1.32 -45.22
CA ALA A 261 7.40 -1.20 -46.15
C ALA A 261 8.44 -2.31 -45.92
N GLU A 262 8.69 -3.00 -46.97
CA GLU A 262 9.67 -4.08 -47.23
C GLU A 262 11.07 -3.83 -46.69
N GLY A 263 11.75 -4.90 -46.30
CA GLY A 263 13.21 -4.92 -46.25
C GLY A 263 13.81 -5.67 -45.06
N LYS A 264 13.84 -6.99 -45.09
CA LYS A 264 14.67 -7.80 -44.18
C LYS A 264 16.16 -7.64 -44.52
N PRO A 265 16.99 -7.44 -43.52
CA PRO A 265 18.30 -8.09 -43.46
C PRO A 265 18.37 -9.09 -42.31
N LYS A 266 18.77 -10.33 -42.61
CA LYS A 266 19.05 -11.40 -41.66
C LYS A 266 20.08 -10.98 -40.63
N PRO A 267 19.92 -11.33 -39.35
CA PRO A 267 20.95 -11.09 -38.34
C PRO A 267 22.13 -12.04 -38.54
N LYS A 268 23.35 -11.49 -38.72
CA LYS A 268 24.61 -12.20 -38.71
C LYS A 268 24.85 -12.85 -37.36
N ALA A 269 25.15 -14.12 -37.33
CA ALA A 269 25.55 -14.90 -36.15
C ALA A 269 26.80 -14.29 -35.50
N ARG A 270 26.72 -14.07 -34.21
CA ARG A 270 27.89 -13.70 -33.36
C ARG A 270 28.73 -14.95 -33.12
N PRO A 271 30.06 -14.88 -33.23
CA PRO A 271 30.93 -16.02 -32.92
C PRO A 271 30.95 -16.32 -31.42
N MET A 272 30.84 -17.61 -31.08
CA MET A 272 30.98 -18.15 -29.73
C MET A 272 32.40 -17.86 -29.20
N VAL A 273 32.46 -17.12 -28.10
CA VAL A 273 33.71 -16.97 -27.32
C VAL A 273 33.95 -18.26 -26.51
N ALA A 274 35.06 -18.91 -26.79
CA ALA A 274 35.50 -20.13 -26.12
C ALA A 274 35.71 -19.88 -24.61
N LYS A 275 35.17 -20.76 -23.78
CA LYS A 275 35.40 -20.81 -22.34
C LYS A 275 36.86 -21.17 -22.06
N ARG A 276 37.64 -20.25 -21.49
CA ARG A 276 38.94 -20.52 -20.90
C ARG A 276 38.77 -21.41 -19.65
N SER A 277 39.39 -22.56 -19.68
CA SER A 277 39.53 -23.49 -18.58
C SER A 277 40.42 -22.90 -17.48
N VAL A 278 39.96 -22.91 -16.25
CA VAL A 278 40.70 -22.55 -15.05
C VAL A 278 41.48 -23.77 -14.60
N PRO A 279 42.83 -23.70 -14.34
CA PRO A 279 43.61 -24.83 -13.85
C PRO A 279 43.30 -25.05 -12.36
N LYS A 280 43.19 -26.34 -11.96
CA LYS A 280 43.09 -26.79 -10.57
C LYS A 280 44.42 -26.58 -9.84
N PRO A 281 44.42 -26.16 -8.55
CA PRO A 281 45.63 -26.19 -7.74
C PRO A 281 45.98 -27.62 -7.35
N LYS A 282 47.27 -27.96 -7.46
CA LYS A 282 47.89 -29.19 -6.97
C LYS A 282 48.12 -29.11 -5.46
N ALA A 283 47.87 -30.20 -4.79
CA ALA A 283 48.24 -30.69 -3.48
C ALA A 283 48.85 -29.74 -2.47
#